data_0707cdbaef5455b0b8ee31a0edcecd2b
#
_entry.id   0707cdbaef5455b0b8ee31a0edcecd2b
#
_cell.length_a   1.000
_cell.length_b   1.000
_cell.length_c   1.000
_cell.angle_alpha   90.00
_cell.angle_beta   90.00
_cell.angle_gamma   90.00
#
_symmetry.space_group_name_H-M   'P 1'
#
loop_
_entity.id
_entity.type
_entity.pdbx_description
1 polymer ?
#
loop_
_entity_poly.entity_id
_entity_poly.type
_entity_poly.pdbx_seq_one_letter_code
_entity_poly.pdbx_strand_id
1 'polypeptide(L)'
;MKRVLSTVLLCLVAITLWGQAKKPTIMVVPSDVWCVQNNYTNTYDNQGISQIVPDYTKALQTDANLLLAIAKINTMMADRGFPLKDLQAVTKSIAQQNAEDNMSQSKTSGASLAESPVDRLRRVAKADIIMQLTYIINQMGPKYSLTYNLQGLDSYTNKQIAGAQGTGKHTFSAELPILLEEAVLSNMDEFCTQLMTYFEDINENGREVAVDVRVFDNGSGLDLESEFNDMELSEIIDDWMSDNTVNHVFNKSDASENFIQYEQVRIPLYKENGNQMDTESFVRGLRTYLRKQYQIESKVMARGLGRCILVI
;
A
#
# COMPACT_ATOMS: atom_id res chain seq x y z
N MET A 1 -7.18 27.37 -46.65
CA MET A 1 -6.60 27.87 -45.43
C MET A 1 -7.51 27.68 -44.19
N LYS A 2 -8.80 28.09 -44.19
CA LYS A 2 -9.69 27.94 -43.02
C LYS A 2 -9.89 26.47 -42.55
N ARG A 3 -9.95 25.49 -43.47
CA ARG A 3 -10.12 24.06 -43.12
C ARG A 3 -8.85 23.45 -42.51
N VAL A 4 -7.66 23.86 -42.94
CA VAL A 4 -6.37 23.39 -42.37
C VAL A 4 -6.15 23.99 -40.99
N LEU A 5 -6.53 25.23 -40.76
CA LEU A 5 -6.48 25.90 -39.48
C LEU A 5 -7.39 25.23 -38.44
N SER A 6 -8.60 24.79 -38.87
CA SER A 6 -9.56 24.07 -38.01
C SER A 6 -9.06 22.68 -37.60
N THR A 7 -8.36 21.98 -38.50
CA THR A 7 -7.80 20.63 -38.20
C THR A 7 -6.59 20.72 -37.25
N VAL A 8 -5.75 21.73 -37.42
CA VAL A 8 -4.60 21.98 -36.53
C VAL A 8 -5.08 22.38 -35.13
N LEU A 9 -6.15 23.20 -35.02
CA LEU A 9 -6.73 23.57 -33.73
C LEU A 9 -7.38 22.38 -33.03
N LEU A 10 -8.01 21.45 -33.78
CA LEU A 10 -8.61 20.22 -33.22
C LEU A 10 -7.52 19.24 -32.68
N CYS A 11 -6.38 19.14 -33.38
CA CYS A 11 -5.23 18.33 -32.91
C CYS A 11 -4.55 18.93 -31.68
N LEU A 12 -4.49 20.27 -31.54
CA LEU A 12 -3.92 20.90 -30.35
C LEU A 12 -4.78 20.70 -29.09
N VAL A 13 -6.11 20.60 -29.24
CA VAL A 13 -7.03 20.36 -28.12
C VAL A 13 -6.99 18.88 -27.65
N ALA A 14 -6.66 17.96 -28.54
CA ALA A 14 -6.52 16.54 -28.19
C ALA A 14 -5.31 16.21 -27.30
N ILE A 15 -4.29 17.09 -27.26
CA ILE A 15 -3.06 16.87 -26.47
C ILE A 15 -3.23 17.28 -24.99
N THR A 16 -4.28 18.00 -24.62
CA THR A 16 -4.48 18.50 -23.25
C THR A 16 -5.33 17.61 -22.33
N LEU A 17 -5.76 16.44 -22.79
CA LEU A 17 -6.53 15.47 -21.99
C LEU A 17 -5.69 14.38 -21.34
N TRP A 18 -4.40 14.58 -21.17
CA TRP A 18 -3.62 13.75 -20.26
C TRP A 18 -4.00 14.19 -18.84
N GLY A 19 -5.05 13.55 -18.31
CA GLY A 19 -5.38 13.69 -16.91
C GLY A 19 -4.11 13.44 -16.10
N GLN A 20 -3.74 14.39 -15.24
CA GLN A 20 -2.60 14.21 -14.36
C GLN A 20 -2.84 12.92 -13.56
N ALA A 21 -2.08 11.88 -13.87
CA ALA A 21 -2.09 10.66 -13.08
C ALA A 21 -1.87 11.03 -11.61
N LYS A 22 -2.82 10.64 -10.75
CA LYS A 22 -2.72 10.95 -9.33
C LYS A 22 -1.46 10.30 -8.78
N LYS A 23 -0.53 11.11 -8.28
CA LYS A 23 0.67 10.58 -7.61
C LYS A 23 0.24 9.72 -6.42
N PRO A 24 0.84 8.53 -6.24
CA PRO A 24 0.62 7.71 -5.06
C PRO A 24 0.86 8.48 -3.77
N THR A 25 0.11 8.13 -2.74
CA THR A 25 0.27 8.70 -1.41
C THR A 25 1.44 8.03 -0.70
N ILE A 26 2.38 8.82 -0.21
CA ILE A 26 3.60 8.34 0.46
C ILE A 26 3.59 8.79 1.92
N MET A 27 4.14 7.97 2.82
CA MET A 27 4.35 8.31 4.23
C MET A 27 5.68 7.76 4.71
N VAL A 28 6.43 8.53 5.51
CA VAL A 28 7.65 8.08 6.19
C VAL A 28 7.31 7.56 7.58
N VAL A 29 7.89 6.40 7.92
CA VAL A 29 7.83 5.80 9.27
C VAL A 29 9.23 5.36 9.71
N PRO A 30 9.55 5.33 11.01
CA PRO A 30 10.74 4.63 11.47
C PRO A 30 10.61 3.13 11.19
N SER A 31 11.72 2.47 10.85
CA SER A 31 11.70 1.03 10.60
C SER A 31 11.46 0.24 11.89
N ASP A 32 10.96 -0.98 11.73
CA ASP A 32 10.71 -1.89 12.86
C ASP A 32 11.97 -2.12 13.68
N VAL A 33 13.12 -2.34 13.02
CA VAL A 33 14.41 -2.52 13.68
C VAL A 33 14.80 -1.29 14.49
N TRP A 34 14.61 -0.08 13.93
CA TRP A 34 14.89 1.15 14.67
C TRP A 34 13.99 1.30 15.90
N CYS A 35 12.70 0.97 15.77
CA CYS A 35 11.77 0.98 16.90
C CYS A 35 12.15 -0.02 17.99
N VAL A 36 12.55 -1.23 17.62
CA VAL A 36 13.00 -2.27 18.57
C VAL A 36 14.26 -1.82 19.31
N GLN A 37 15.27 -1.29 18.60
CA GLN A 37 16.53 -0.84 19.19
C GLN A 37 16.35 0.33 20.17
N ASN A 38 15.32 1.16 19.96
CA ASN A 38 15.02 2.30 20.82
C ASN A 38 13.88 2.04 21.83
N ASN A 39 13.43 0.80 21.99
CA ASN A 39 12.35 0.39 22.88
C ASN A 39 10.99 1.08 22.61
N TYR A 40 10.72 1.40 21.35
CA TYR A 40 9.44 1.93 20.87
C TYR A 40 8.59 0.81 20.29
N THR A 41 8.20 -0.13 21.13
CA THR A 41 7.43 -1.30 20.75
C THR A 41 6.27 -1.57 21.70
N ASN A 42 5.23 -2.19 21.18
CA ASN A 42 4.10 -2.75 21.92
C ASN A 42 3.97 -4.23 21.62
N THR A 43 3.34 -4.94 22.53
CA THR A 43 2.94 -6.33 22.30
C THR A 43 1.54 -6.38 21.72
N TYR A 44 1.37 -7.07 20.61
CA TYR A 44 0.10 -7.28 19.93
C TYR A 44 -0.24 -8.78 19.98
N ASP A 45 -1.45 -9.09 20.45
CA ASP A 45 -1.96 -10.46 20.46
C ASP A 45 -2.69 -10.76 19.14
N ASN A 46 -2.12 -11.67 18.37
CA ASN A 46 -2.73 -12.16 17.14
C ASN A 46 -3.24 -13.60 17.38
N GLN A 47 -4.47 -13.71 17.86
CA GLN A 47 -5.15 -14.99 18.09
C GLN A 47 -4.38 -15.95 19.02
N GLY A 48 -3.83 -15.44 20.12
CA GLY A 48 -3.04 -16.19 21.08
C GLY A 48 -1.54 -16.25 20.77
N ILE A 49 -1.11 -15.67 19.65
CA ILE A 49 0.31 -15.50 19.32
C ILE A 49 0.72 -14.06 19.61
N SER A 50 1.59 -13.88 20.60
CA SER A 50 2.13 -12.58 20.96
C SER A 50 3.18 -12.12 19.94
N GLN A 51 2.99 -10.94 19.35
CA GLN A 51 3.92 -10.34 18.41
C GLN A 51 4.39 -8.97 18.91
N ILE A 52 5.67 -8.68 18.73
CA ILE A 52 6.23 -7.35 19.00
C ILE A 52 6.03 -6.50 17.76
N VAL A 53 5.39 -5.34 17.93
CA VAL A 53 5.09 -4.39 16.84
C VAL A 53 5.58 -2.99 17.20
N PRO A 54 5.94 -2.14 16.22
CA PRO A 54 6.31 -0.75 16.45
C PRO A 54 5.22 0.05 17.17
N ASP A 55 5.62 0.89 18.11
CA ASP A 55 4.79 1.91 18.74
C ASP A 55 5.17 3.30 18.21
N TYR A 56 4.65 3.64 17.04
CA TYR A 56 4.92 4.94 16.41
C TYR A 56 4.44 6.12 17.26
N THR A 57 3.35 5.94 18.02
CA THR A 57 2.82 7.00 18.89
C THR A 57 3.79 7.33 20.00
N LYS A 58 4.29 6.30 20.70
CA LYS A 58 5.31 6.46 21.75
C LYS A 58 6.59 7.07 21.19
N ALA A 59 7.07 6.55 20.04
CA ALA A 59 8.29 7.05 19.40
C ALA A 59 8.18 8.55 19.08
N LEU A 60 7.08 8.99 18.46
CA LEU A 60 6.84 10.39 18.11
C LEU A 60 6.63 11.32 19.32
N GLN A 61 6.13 10.80 20.43
CA GLN A 61 5.91 11.59 21.65
C GLN A 61 7.17 11.77 22.50
N THR A 62 8.12 10.84 22.41
CA THR A 62 9.26 10.79 23.32
C THR A 62 10.60 11.08 22.64
N ASP A 63 10.69 10.96 21.32
CA ASP A 63 11.93 11.19 20.57
C ASP A 63 11.82 12.41 19.64
N ALA A 64 12.35 13.56 20.11
CA ALA A 64 12.40 14.77 19.31
C ALA A 64 13.29 14.64 18.07
N ASN A 65 14.34 13.82 18.12
CA ASN A 65 15.22 13.58 16.99
C ASN A 65 14.50 12.84 15.87
N LEU A 66 13.65 11.87 16.21
CA LEU A 66 12.81 11.18 15.22
C LEU A 66 11.88 12.16 14.48
N LEU A 67 11.24 13.07 15.22
CA LEU A 67 10.40 14.11 14.60
C LEU A 67 11.18 14.98 13.62
N LEU A 68 12.38 15.42 14.01
CA LEU A 68 13.26 16.22 13.15
C LEU A 68 13.73 15.44 11.93
N ALA A 69 14.04 14.14 12.08
CA ALA A 69 14.43 13.29 10.97
C ALA A 69 13.27 13.13 9.96
N ILE A 70 12.07 12.81 10.43
CA ILE A 70 10.88 12.67 9.58
C ILE A 70 10.57 14.00 8.88
N ALA A 71 10.57 15.12 9.61
CA ALA A 71 10.32 16.44 9.04
C ALA A 71 11.34 16.79 7.94
N LYS A 72 12.63 16.47 8.14
CA LYS A 72 13.68 16.71 7.14
C LYS A 72 13.45 15.88 5.88
N ILE A 73 13.16 14.58 6.02
CA ILE A 73 12.83 13.72 4.86
C ILE A 73 11.58 14.25 4.15
N ASN A 74 10.52 14.62 4.89
CA ASN A 74 9.30 15.16 4.30
C ASN A 74 9.59 16.42 3.46
N THR A 75 10.43 17.33 3.96
CA THR A 75 10.84 18.54 3.23
C THR A 75 11.61 18.18 1.96
N MET A 76 12.62 17.32 2.06
CA MET A 76 13.46 16.93 0.91
C MET A 76 12.65 16.23 -0.19
N MET A 77 11.62 15.45 0.18
CA MET A 77 10.71 14.80 -0.75
C MET A 77 9.71 15.80 -1.37
N ALA A 78 9.18 16.73 -0.56
CA ALA A 78 8.27 17.76 -1.04
C ALA A 78 8.93 18.69 -2.07
N ASP A 79 10.20 19.08 -1.85
CA ASP A 79 11.01 19.88 -2.77
C ASP A 79 11.19 19.19 -4.14
N ARG A 80 11.11 17.85 -4.16
CA ARG A 80 11.18 17.02 -5.38
C ARG A 80 9.78 16.68 -5.95
N GLY A 81 8.75 17.32 -5.44
CA GLY A 81 7.37 17.14 -5.90
C GLY A 81 6.68 15.87 -5.39
N PHE A 82 7.15 15.32 -4.27
CA PHE A 82 6.54 14.20 -3.56
C PHE A 82 6.09 14.63 -2.16
N PRO A 83 4.96 15.34 -2.01
CA PRO A 83 4.44 15.67 -0.68
C PRO A 83 4.01 14.40 0.05
N LEU A 84 4.49 14.24 1.29
CA LEU A 84 4.21 13.07 2.12
C LEU A 84 3.08 13.35 3.12
N LYS A 85 2.38 12.29 3.51
CA LYS A 85 1.48 12.32 4.67
C LYS A 85 2.29 12.36 5.96
N ASP A 86 1.86 13.20 6.87
CA ASP A 86 2.49 13.35 8.17
C ASP A 86 2.09 12.19 9.10
N LEU A 87 3.10 11.46 9.60
CA LEU A 87 2.89 10.31 10.48
C LEU A 87 2.22 10.70 11.80
N GLN A 88 2.56 11.86 12.37
CA GLN A 88 1.97 12.33 13.63
C GLN A 88 0.47 12.64 13.47
N ALA A 89 0.08 13.26 12.37
CA ALA A 89 -1.32 13.53 12.07
C ALA A 89 -2.11 12.23 11.87
N VAL A 90 -1.53 11.25 11.19
CA VAL A 90 -2.17 9.94 10.96
C VAL A 90 -2.32 9.16 12.27
N THR A 91 -1.30 9.12 13.13
CA THR A 91 -1.41 8.43 14.44
C THR A 91 -2.46 9.07 15.35
N LYS A 92 -2.60 10.40 15.34
CA LYS A 92 -3.68 11.10 16.04
C LYS A 92 -5.06 10.73 15.49
N SER A 93 -5.22 10.65 14.17
CA SER A 93 -6.48 10.23 13.54
C SER A 93 -6.85 8.80 13.91
N ILE A 94 -5.86 7.88 13.97
CA ILE A 94 -6.09 6.50 14.43
C ILE A 94 -6.58 6.47 15.88
N ALA A 95 -5.96 7.25 16.76
CA ALA A 95 -6.36 7.32 18.17
C ALA A 95 -7.80 7.84 18.33
N GLN A 96 -8.18 8.85 17.54
CA GLN A 96 -9.54 9.38 17.52
C GLN A 96 -10.54 8.34 17.00
N GLN A 97 -10.26 7.67 15.87
CA GLN A 97 -11.12 6.62 15.34
C GLN A 97 -11.28 5.46 16.33
N ASN A 98 -10.21 5.07 17.05
CA ASN A 98 -10.32 4.05 18.11
C ASN A 98 -11.29 4.45 19.21
N ALA A 99 -11.27 5.72 19.62
CA ALA A 99 -12.20 6.22 20.63
C ALA A 99 -13.65 6.20 20.12
N GLU A 100 -13.88 6.60 18.86
CA GLU A 100 -15.19 6.59 18.21
C GLU A 100 -15.71 5.16 18.01
N ASP A 101 -14.87 4.23 17.54
CA ASP A 101 -15.20 2.80 17.37
C ASP A 101 -15.57 2.16 18.71
N ASN A 102 -14.83 2.45 19.79
CA ASN A 102 -15.14 1.94 21.13
C ASN A 102 -16.48 2.48 21.67
N MET A 103 -16.85 3.70 21.29
CA MET A 103 -18.15 4.27 21.66
C MET A 103 -19.32 3.67 20.85
N SER A 104 -19.05 3.29 19.60
CA SER A 104 -20.06 2.76 18.67
C SER A 104 -20.20 1.23 18.72
N GLN A 105 -19.28 0.49 19.38
CA GLN A 105 -19.38 -0.95 19.59
C GLN A 105 -20.49 -1.29 20.60
N SER A 106 -21.72 -1.18 20.14
CA SER A 106 -22.88 -1.75 20.79
C SER A 106 -22.98 -3.23 20.41
N LYS A 107 -22.76 -4.11 21.38
CA LYS A 107 -23.33 -5.45 21.66
C LYS A 107 -23.51 -6.51 20.55
N THR A 108 -23.21 -6.30 19.29
CA THR A 108 -23.57 -7.25 18.22
C THR A 108 -22.51 -7.55 17.17
N SER A 109 -21.26 -7.16 17.36
CA SER A 109 -20.21 -7.51 16.38
C SER A 109 -19.52 -8.81 16.80
N GLY A 110 -19.82 -9.88 16.07
CA GLY A 110 -19.01 -11.08 16.04
C GLY A 110 -17.56 -10.75 15.74
N ALA A 111 -16.63 -11.59 16.21
CA ALA A 111 -15.20 -11.44 16.15
C ALA A 111 -14.70 -10.74 14.87
N SER A 112 -14.37 -9.46 14.97
CA SER A 112 -13.56 -8.81 13.96
C SER A 112 -12.16 -9.42 14.07
N LEU A 113 -11.65 -9.95 12.97
CA LEU A 113 -10.24 -10.38 12.92
C LEU A 113 -9.37 -9.19 13.31
N ALA A 114 -8.52 -9.40 14.31
CA ALA A 114 -7.64 -8.37 14.82
C ALA A 114 -6.72 -7.89 13.68
N GLU A 115 -6.83 -6.60 13.33
CA GLU A 115 -5.98 -5.93 12.34
C GLU A 115 -4.66 -5.57 13.00
N SER A 116 -3.53 -5.80 12.32
CA SER A 116 -2.23 -5.39 12.86
C SER A 116 -2.15 -3.85 12.94
N PRO A 117 -1.43 -3.28 13.94
CA PRO A 117 -1.25 -1.83 14.03
C PRO A 117 -0.65 -1.21 12.76
N VAL A 118 0.23 -1.92 12.07
CA VAL A 118 0.86 -1.46 10.82
C VAL A 118 -0.15 -1.46 9.66
N ASP A 119 -0.97 -2.50 9.54
CA ASP A 119 -2.01 -2.55 8.50
C ASP A 119 -3.07 -1.49 8.74
N ARG A 120 -3.43 -1.24 10.00
CA ARG A 120 -4.31 -0.14 10.37
C ARG A 120 -3.72 1.22 10.00
N LEU A 121 -2.42 1.42 10.25
CA LEU A 121 -1.72 2.63 9.83
C LEU A 121 -1.81 2.81 8.31
N ARG A 122 -1.49 1.78 7.53
CA ARG A 122 -1.57 1.81 6.05
C ARG A 122 -2.98 2.15 5.58
N ARG A 123 -3.98 1.51 6.16
CA ARG A 123 -5.39 1.70 5.79
C ARG A 123 -5.91 3.10 6.13
N VAL A 124 -5.64 3.62 7.33
CA VAL A 124 -6.09 4.97 7.75
C VAL A 124 -5.32 6.05 7.00
N ALA A 125 -4.01 5.87 6.84
CA ALA A 125 -3.20 6.78 6.04
C ALA A 125 -3.60 6.75 4.55
N LYS A 126 -4.16 5.66 4.07
CA LYS A 126 -4.31 5.39 2.62
C LYS A 126 -2.98 5.65 1.91
N ALA A 127 -1.90 5.19 2.54
CA ALA A 127 -0.55 5.36 2.01
C ALA A 127 -0.27 4.21 1.04
N ASP A 128 -0.15 4.54 -0.24
CA ASP A 128 0.21 3.58 -1.28
C ASP A 128 1.65 3.08 -1.08
N ILE A 129 2.53 3.96 -0.56
CA ILE A 129 3.93 3.67 -0.30
C ILE A 129 4.30 4.05 1.13
N ILE A 130 4.94 3.13 1.84
CA ILE A 130 5.55 3.36 3.15
C ILE A 130 7.06 3.46 2.98
N MET A 131 7.63 4.60 3.34
CA MET A 131 9.07 4.80 3.40
C MET A 131 9.56 4.48 4.82
N GLN A 132 10.30 3.38 4.97
CA GLN A 132 10.90 2.99 6.24
C GLN A 132 12.28 3.61 6.39
N LEU A 133 12.46 4.42 7.44
CA LEU A 133 13.72 5.08 7.77
C LEU A 133 14.40 4.38 8.95
N THR A 134 15.64 3.97 8.73
CA THR A 134 16.59 3.57 9.79
C THR A 134 17.75 4.53 9.78
N TYR A 135 18.20 5.02 10.94
CA TYR A 135 19.41 5.82 11.03
C TYR A 135 20.18 5.54 12.31
N ILE A 136 21.48 5.75 12.23
CA ILE A 136 22.42 5.60 13.35
C ILE A 136 23.39 6.79 13.30
N ILE A 137 23.56 7.48 14.44
CA ILE A 137 24.56 8.53 14.57
C ILE A 137 25.87 7.85 15.01
N ASN A 138 26.92 8.04 14.21
CA ASN A 138 28.25 7.56 14.49
C ASN A 138 29.08 8.71 15.06
N GLN A 139 29.90 8.43 16.08
CA GLN A 139 30.81 9.39 16.66
C GLN A 139 32.26 8.89 16.54
N MET A 140 33.14 9.72 16.03
CA MET A 140 34.57 9.45 15.93
C MET A 140 35.37 10.63 16.49
N GLY A 141 35.77 10.55 17.74
CA GLY A 141 36.34 11.67 18.48
C GLY A 141 35.36 12.84 18.54
N PRO A 142 35.74 14.05 18.09
CA PRO A 142 34.85 15.22 18.11
C PRO A 142 33.95 15.31 16.86
N LYS A 143 34.01 14.34 15.97
CA LYS A 143 33.26 14.34 14.71
C LYS A 143 32.11 13.36 14.74
N TYR A 144 31.03 13.72 14.06
CA TYR A 144 29.82 12.92 13.90
C TYR A 144 29.57 12.64 12.42
N SER A 145 28.95 11.51 12.16
CA SER A 145 28.36 11.18 10.84
C SER A 145 27.06 10.39 11.08
N LEU A 146 26.23 10.28 10.06
CA LEU A 146 24.99 9.52 10.12
C LEU A 146 25.01 8.44 9.03
N THR A 147 24.76 7.21 9.44
CA THR A 147 24.42 6.11 8.53
C THR A 147 22.91 5.96 8.45
N TYR A 148 22.38 5.81 7.26
CA TYR A 148 20.95 5.64 7.05
C TYR A 148 20.64 4.53 6.06
N ASN A 149 19.43 4.01 6.17
CA ASN A 149 18.77 3.16 5.20
C ASN A 149 17.33 3.66 5.03
N LEU A 150 16.93 3.97 3.80
CA LEU A 150 15.60 4.41 3.42
C LEU A 150 15.05 3.44 2.39
N GLN A 151 13.92 2.78 2.71
CA GLN A 151 13.28 1.80 1.86
C GLN A 151 11.86 2.25 1.53
N GLY A 152 11.52 2.34 0.25
CA GLY A 152 10.15 2.55 -0.22
C GLY A 152 9.47 1.20 -0.46
N LEU A 153 8.46 0.89 0.31
CA LEU A 153 7.68 -0.34 0.22
C LEU A 153 6.28 -0.04 -0.33
N ASP A 154 5.89 -0.77 -1.36
CA ASP A 154 4.51 -0.75 -1.83
C ASP A 154 3.58 -1.39 -0.79
N SER A 155 2.53 -0.68 -0.39
CA SER A 155 1.59 -1.14 0.66
C SER A 155 0.64 -2.25 0.19
N TYR A 156 0.57 -2.51 -1.11
CA TYR A 156 -0.28 -3.54 -1.70
C TYR A 156 0.43 -4.88 -1.81
N THR A 157 1.70 -4.86 -2.22
CA THR A 157 2.48 -6.07 -2.49
C THR A 157 3.58 -6.34 -1.46
N ASN A 158 3.91 -5.36 -0.62
CA ASN A 158 5.08 -5.34 0.27
C ASN A 158 6.43 -5.41 -0.47
N LYS A 159 6.45 -5.22 -1.80
CA LYS A 159 7.70 -5.16 -2.57
C LYS A 159 8.46 -3.88 -2.26
N GLN A 160 9.78 -3.98 -2.15
CA GLN A 160 10.63 -2.80 -2.12
C GLN A 160 10.74 -2.24 -3.55
N ILE A 161 10.27 -1.01 -3.73
CA ILE A 161 10.18 -0.33 -5.03
C ILE A 161 11.21 0.79 -5.17
N ALA A 162 11.74 1.27 -4.05
CA ALA A 162 12.82 2.24 -4.02
C ALA A 162 13.74 1.99 -2.82
N GLY A 163 15.01 2.38 -2.93
CA GLY A 163 15.96 2.25 -1.84
C GLY A 163 17.09 3.25 -1.94
N ALA A 164 17.49 3.82 -0.79
CA ALA A 164 18.67 4.64 -0.65
C ALA A 164 19.34 4.32 0.69
N GLN A 165 20.66 4.15 0.65
CA GLN A 165 21.45 3.91 1.85
C GLN A 165 22.81 4.58 1.74
N GLY A 166 23.38 4.92 2.87
CA GLY A 166 24.70 5.52 2.87
C GLY A 166 25.15 6.01 4.23
N THR A 167 26.38 6.52 4.27
CA THR A 167 26.94 7.18 5.43
C THR A 167 27.41 8.57 5.01
N GLY A 168 26.95 9.60 5.74
CA GLY A 168 27.37 10.97 5.53
C GLY A 168 28.84 11.20 5.90
N LYS A 169 29.40 12.30 5.45
CA LYS A 169 30.76 12.70 5.79
C LYS A 169 30.87 13.05 7.28
N HIS A 170 32.05 12.84 7.85
CA HIS A 170 32.30 13.23 9.22
C HIS A 170 32.35 14.77 9.35
N THR A 171 31.50 15.33 10.21
CA THR A 171 31.39 16.76 10.48
C THR A 171 31.52 17.03 11.99
N PHE A 172 31.79 18.28 12.36
CA PHE A 172 31.78 18.71 13.77
C PHE A 172 30.35 19.05 14.27
N SER A 173 29.35 19.10 13.38
CA SER A 173 27.96 19.26 13.79
C SER A 173 27.45 17.95 14.36
N ALA A 174 26.73 18.01 15.50
CA ALA A 174 25.99 16.91 16.10
C ALA A 174 24.48 17.02 15.83
N GLU A 175 24.04 18.05 15.08
CA GLU A 175 22.62 18.26 14.80
C GLU A 175 22.10 17.26 13.78
N LEU A 176 21.12 16.47 14.19
CA LEU A 176 20.58 15.37 13.38
C LEU A 176 20.07 15.82 11.99
N PRO A 177 19.34 16.95 11.83
CA PRO A 177 18.88 17.37 10.51
C PRO A 177 20.03 17.66 9.52
N ILE A 178 21.14 18.21 10.03
CA ILE A 178 22.34 18.49 9.22
C ILE A 178 23.03 17.17 8.82
N LEU A 179 23.24 16.28 9.79
CA LEU A 179 23.84 14.97 9.52
C LEU A 179 23.02 14.15 8.54
N LEU A 180 21.69 14.20 8.68
CA LEU A 180 20.77 13.47 7.80
C LEU A 180 20.79 14.07 6.37
N GLU A 181 20.78 15.39 6.24
CA GLU A 181 20.87 16.05 4.94
C GLU A 181 22.15 15.68 4.20
N GLU A 182 23.30 15.79 4.86
CA GLU A 182 24.60 15.44 4.28
C GLU A 182 24.67 13.95 3.85
N ALA A 183 24.02 13.06 4.62
CA ALA A 183 24.04 11.65 4.31
C ALA A 183 23.10 11.29 3.14
N VAL A 184 21.90 11.86 3.10
CA VAL A 184 20.80 11.44 2.23
C VAL A 184 20.81 12.19 0.88
N LEU A 185 21.29 13.43 0.84
CA LEU A 185 21.15 14.34 -0.30
C LEU A 185 21.66 13.72 -1.62
N SER A 186 22.81 13.03 -1.58
CA SER A 186 23.42 12.43 -2.78
C SER A 186 22.63 11.30 -3.43
N ASN A 187 21.77 10.62 -2.67
CA ASN A 187 21.03 9.44 -3.14
C ASN A 187 19.51 9.70 -3.28
N MET A 188 19.05 10.90 -2.89
CA MET A 188 17.62 11.22 -2.91
C MET A 188 17.06 11.33 -4.32
N ASP A 189 17.83 11.84 -5.26
CA ASP A 189 17.38 11.99 -6.66
C ASP A 189 17.21 10.62 -7.33
N GLU A 190 18.13 9.68 -7.05
CA GLU A 190 18.00 8.29 -7.53
C GLU A 190 16.79 7.60 -6.89
N PHE A 191 16.60 7.77 -5.58
CA PHE A 191 15.43 7.26 -4.89
C PHE A 191 14.12 7.79 -5.50
N CYS A 192 14.04 9.08 -5.78
CA CYS A 192 12.88 9.68 -6.43
C CYS A 192 12.68 9.16 -7.86
N THR A 193 13.75 8.88 -8.59
CA THR A 193 13.67 8.29 -9.93
C THR A 193 13.10 6.88 -9.88
N GLN A 194 13.51 6.05 -8.91
CA GLN A 194 12.94 4.72 -8.70
C GLN A 194 11.44 4.79 -8.38
N LEU A 195 11.03 5.74 -7.53
CA LEU A 195 9.61 5.98 -7.26
C LEU A 195 8.83 6.36 -8.52
N MET A 196 9.39 7.26 -9.36
CA MET A 196 8.72 7.67 -10.61
C MET A 196 8.55 6.50 -11.57
N THR A 197 9.58 5.69 -11.76
CA THR A 197 9.52 4.49 -12.60
C THR A 197 8.41 3.54 -12.13
N TYR A 198 8.29 3.35 -10.81
CA TYR A 198 7.21 2.55 -10.26
C TYR A 198 5.83 3.18 -10.50
N PHE A 199 5.70 4.52 -10.41
CA PHE A 199 4.44 5.20 -10.69
C PHE A 199 4.02 5.08 -12.15
N GLU A 200 4.98 5.13 -13.05
CA GLU A 200 4.76 4.90 -14.48
C GLU A 200 4.27 3.47 -14.72
N ASP A 201 4.92 2.46 -14.12
CA ASP A 201 4.47 1.06 -14.23
C ASP A 201 3.03 0.87 -13.76
N ILE A 202 2.65 1.37 -12.59
CA ILE A 202 1.26 1.19 -12.12
C ILE A 202 0.23 1.99 -12.93
N ASN A 203 0.63 3.09 -13.54
CA ASN A 203 -0.26 3.86 -14.44
C ASN A 203 -0.48 3.15 -15.78
N GLU A 204 0.54 2.51 -16.33
CA GLU A 204 0.48 1.82 -17.61
C GLU A 204 -0.08 0.39 -17.49
N ASN A 205 0.38 -0.33 -16.47
CA ASN A 205 0.11 -1.76 -16.32
C ASN A 205 -0.90 -2.10 -15.21
N GLY A 206 -1.46 -1.07 -14.55
CA GLY A 206 -2.37 -1.27 -13.43
C GLY A 206 -1.65 -1.63 -12.13
N ARG A 207 -2.40 -1.61 -11.04
CA ARG A 207 -1.89 -1.90 -9.69
C ARG A 207 -1.87 -3.40 -9.44
N GLU A 208 -0.75 -3.91 -8.92
CA GLU A 208 -0.63 -5.32 -8.55
C GLU A 208 -1.30 -5.58 -7.19
N VAL A 209 -2.14 -6.63 -7.14
CA VAL A 209 -2.83 -7.09 -5.93
C VAL A 209 -2.87 -8.62 -5.89
N ALA A 210 -3.32 -9.18 -4.76
CA ALA A 210 -3.59 -10.59 -4.58
C ALA A 210 -5.10 -10.83 -4.33
N VAL A 211 -5.64 -11.89 -4.92
CA VAL A 211 -7.04 -12.30 -4.76
C VAL A 211 -7.09 -13.77 -4.41
N ASP A 212 -7.75 -14.09 -3.29
CA ASP A 212 -8.06 -15.48 -2.94
C ASP A 212 -9.54 -15.74 -3.19
N VAL A 213 -9.86 -16.91 -3.71
CA VAL A 213 -11.22 -17.45 -3.71
C VAL A 213 -11.24 -18.67 -2.82
N ARG A 214 -12.21 -18.76 -1.91
CA ARG A 214 -12.36 -19.86 -0.98
C ARG A 214 -13.80 -20.33 -0.94
N VAL A 215 -13.98 -21.62 -1.07
CA VAL A 215 -15.29 -22.27 -0.87
C VAL A 215 -15.30 -22.93 0.50
N PHE A 216 -16.32 -22.61 1.30
CA PHE A 216 -16.53 -23.28 2.57
C PHE A 216 -17.67 -24.29 2.42
N ASP A 217 -17.46 -25.47 3.00
CA ASP A 217 -18.54 -26.45 3.10
C ASP A 217 -19.69 -25.90 3.97
N ASN A 218 -20.71 -25.45 3.28
CA ASN A 218 -21.97 -24.97 3.88
C ASN A 218 -23.12 -25.96 3.68
N GLY A 219 -22.78 -27.19 3.23
CA GLY A 219 -23.75 -28.26 2.92
C GLY A 219 -24.42 -28.12 1.55
N SER A 220 -24.02 -27.16 0.70
CA SER A 220 -24.53 -27.00 -0.66
C SER A 220 -23.92 -28.00 -1.63
N GLY A 221 -22.75 -28.57 -1.31
CA GLY A 221 -21.95 -29.41 -2.22
C GLY A 221 -21.29 -28.62 -3.34
N LEU A 222 -21.27 -27.28 -3.25
CA LEU A 222 -20.58 -26.42 -4.22
C LEU A 222 -19.09 -26.41 -3.93
N ASP A 223 -18.29 -26.61 -4.96
CA ASP A 223 -16.84 -26.46 -4.96
C ASP A 223 -16.36 -25.76 -6.27
N LEU A 224 -15.07 -25.62 -6.44
CA LEU A 224 -14.49 -24.94 -7.62
C LEU A 224 -14.47 -25.80 -8.87
N GLU A 225 -14.69 -27.11 -8.75
CA GLU A 225 -14.85 -28.07 -9.84
C GLU A 225 -16.32 -28.23 -10.26
N SER A 226 -17.26 -27.60 -9.53
CA SER A 226 -18.68 -27.65 -9.87
C SER A 226 -18.96 -27.01 -11.21
N GLU A 227 -19.71 -27.71 -12.08
CA GLU A 227 -19.98 -27.29 -13.46
C GLU A 227 -21.18 -26.35 -13.57
N PHE A 228 -21.02 -25.31 -14.36
CA PHE A 228 -22.06 -24.35 -14.77
C PHE A 228 -21.97 -24.12 -16.28
N ASN A 229 -22.99 -24.51 -17.04
CA ASN A 229 -23.01 -24.37 -18.50
C ASN A 229 -21.79 -25.03 -19.21
N ASP A 230 -21.44 -26.24 -18.82
CA ASP A 230 -20.30 -27.00 -19.32
C ASP A 230 -18.90 -26.41 -19.02
N MET A 231 -18.80 -25.50 -18.02
CA MET A 231 -17.55 -24.95 -17.52
C MET A 231 -17.45 -25.11 -16.01
N GLU A 232 -16.27 -25.41 -15.49
CA GLU A 232 -16.04 -25.43 -14.05
C GLU A 232 -16.09 -24.01 -13.47
N LEU A 233 -16.50 -23.88 -12.21
CA LEU A 233 -16.50 -22.59 -11.52
C LEU A 233 -15.12 -21.96 -11.51
N SER A 234 -14.06 -22.75 -11.41
CA SER A 234 -12.67 -22.28 -11.48
C SER A 234 -12.36 -21.63 -12.83
N GLU A 235 -12.80 -22.22 -13.95
CA GLU A 235 -12.61 -21.68 -15.30
C GLU A 235 -13.40 -20.37 -15.51
N ILE A 236 -14.63 -20.33 -15.02
CA ILE A 236 -15.48 -19.12 -15.05
C ILE A 236 -14.81 -17.96 -14.32
N ILE A 237 -14.15 -18.24 -13.19
CA ILE A 237 -13.42 -17.22 -12.43
C ILE A 237 -12.17 -16.79 -13.18
N ASP A 238 -11.41 -17.73 -13.78
CA ASP A 238 -10.22 -17.43 -14.59
C ASP A 238 -10.56 -16.53 -15.78
N ASP A 239 -11.65 -16.83 -16.49
CA ASP A 239 -12.13 -16.02 -17.61
C ASP A 239 -12.49 -14.61 -17.15
N TRP A 240 -13.23 -14.49 -16.03
CA TRP A 240 -13.55 -13.19 -15.47
C TRP A 240 -12.28 -12.41 -15.07
N MET A 241 -11.30 -13.07 -14.45
CA MET A 241 -10.01 -12.46 -14.10
C MET A 241 -9.29 -11.95 -15.34
N SER A 242 -9.25 -12.75 -16.41
CA SER A 242 -8.67 -12.37 -17.69
C SER A 242 -9.35 -11.11 -18.27
N ASP A 243 -10.67 -11.07 -18.27
CA ASP A 243 -11.42 -9.97 -18.89
C ASP A 243 -11.36 -8.65 -18.09
N ASN A 244 -11.09 -8.71 -16.79
CA ASN A 244 -11.15 -7.54 -15.90
C ASN A 244 -9.78 -7.07 -15.41
N THR A 245 -8.68 -7.75 -15.74
CA THR A 245 -7.32 -7.31 -15.43
C THR A 245 -6.71 -6.50 -16.57
N VAL A 246 -5.80 -5.60 -16.24
CA VAL A 246 -5.07 -4.81 -17.24
C VAL A 246 -4.16 -5.74 -18.05
N ASN A 247 -4.23 -5.66 -19.37
CA ASN A 247 -3.48 -6.50 -20.29
C ASN A 247 -3.67 -8.01 -20.07
N HIS A 248 -4.77 -8.45 -19.46
CA HIS A 248 -5.08 -9.84 -19.10
C HIS A 248 -4.04 -10.48 -18.16
N VAL A 249 -3.36 -9.65 -17.32
CA VAL A 249 -2.26 -10.10 -16.47
C VAL A 249 -2.74 -10.48 -15.07
N PHE A 250 -2.63 -11.76 -14.77
CA PHE A 250 -2.75 -12.36 -13.45
C PHE A 250 -1.99 -13.68 -13.41
N ASN A 251 -1.65 -14.18 -12.23
CA ASN A 251 -0.99 -15.46 -12.05
C ASN A 251 -1.79 -16.32 -11.05
N LYS A 252 -2.29 -17.47 -11.50
CA LYS A 252 -2.86 -18.48 -10.61
C LYS A 252 -1.70 -19.23 -9.96
N SER A 253 -1.40 -18.92 -8.71
CA SER A 253 -0.23 -19.46 -7.98
C SER A 253 -0.52 -20.81 -7.32
N ASP A 254 -1.77 -21.04 -6.91
CA ASP A 254 -2.21 -22.29 -6.29
C ASP A 254 -3.71 -22.48 -6.47
N ALA A 255 -4.16 -23.74 -6.59
CA ALA A 255 -5.56 -24.09 -6.75
C ALA A 255 -5.87 -25.49 -6.22
N SER A 256 -7.07 -25.64 -5.63
CA SER A 256 -7.67 -26.92 -5.27
C SER A 256 -9.18 -26.84 -5.44
N GLU A 257 -9.90 -27.90 -5.16
CA GLU A 257 -11.37 -27.93 -5.18
C GLU A 257 -12.03 -26.86 -4.28
N ASN A 258 -11.32 -26.37 -3.23
CA ASN A 258 -11.88 -25.47 -2.24
C ASN A 258 -11.21 -24.10 -2.18
N PHE A 259 -10.12 -23.87 -2.90
CA PHE A 259 -9.49 -22.56 -2.95
C PHE A 259 -8.73 -22.32 -4.26
N ILE A 260 -8.65 -21.04 -4.65
CA ILE A 260 -7.74 -20.56 -5.68
C ILE A 260 -7.02 -19.33 -5.11
N GLN A 261 -5.72 -19.23 -5.39
CA GLN A 261 -4.92 -18.07 -5.07
C GLN A 261 -4.40 -17.43 -6.35
N TYR A 262 -4.75 -16.16 -6.54
CA TYR A 262 -4.24 -15.33 -7.62
C TYR A 262 -3.26 -14.32 -7.07
N GLU A 263 -2.07 -14.26 -7.64
CA GLU A 263 -1.04 -13.28 -7.37
C GLU A 263 -0.75 -12.45 -8.61
N GLN A 264 -0.05 -11.33 -8.44
CA GLN A 264 0.30 -10.43 -9.55
C GLN A 264 -0.91 -10.01 -10.40
N VAL A 265 -2.07 -9.88 -9.77
CA VAL A 265 -3.30 -9.46 -10.42
C VAL A 265 -3.22 -7.98 -10.72
N ARG A 266 -3.14 -7.58 -11.99
CA ARG A 266 -3.04 -6.19 -12.43
C ARG A 266 -4.42 -5.57 -12.57
N ILE A 267 -4.89 -4.89 -11.51
CA ILE A 267 -6.18 -4.21 -11.53
C ILE A 267 -6.06 -2.78 -12.08
N PRO A 268 -7.08 -2.27 -12.82
CA PRO A 268 -7.07 -0.88 -13.25
C PRO A 268 -7.07 0.08 -12.06
N LEU A 269 -6.43 1.25 -12.20
CA LEU A 269 -6.41 2.27 -11.14
C LEU A 269 -7.76 2.96 -10.95
N TYR A 270 -8.58 3.00 -11.98
CA TYR A 270 -9.87 3.68 -12.00
C TYR A 270 -10.95 2.79 -12.60
N LYS A 271 -12.15 2.92 -12.06
CA LYS A 271 -13.36 2.34 -12.64
C LYS A 271 -13.79 3.16 -13.86
N GLU A 272 -14.67 2.61 -14.72
CA GLU A 272 -15.23 3.31 -15.87
C GLU A 272 -15.87 4.67 -15.50
N ASN A 273 -16.42 4.80 -14.30
CA ASN A 273 -17.02 6.04 -13.81
C ASN A 273 -15.99 7.05 -13.25
N GLY A 274 -14.69 6.81 -13.41
CA GLY A 274 -13.59 7.67 -12.93
C GLY A 274 -13.27 7.57 -11.44
N ASN A 275 -13.99 6.74 -10.67
CA ASN A 275 -13.65 6.50 -9.28
C ASN A 275 -12.43 5.58 -9.16
N GLN A 276 -11.64 5.75 -8.09
CA GLN A 276 -10.51 4.85 -7.82
C GLN A 276 -10.99 3.39 -7.67
N MET A 277 -10.23 2.47 -8.28
CA MET A 277 -10.36 1.05 -8.05
C MET A 277 -9.45 0.67 -6.88
N ASP A 278 -9.99 -0.06 -5.92
CA ASP A 278 -9.23 -0.75 -4.87
C ASP A 278 -9.47 -2.26 -4.99
N THR A 279 -8.67 -3.04 -4.28
CA THR A 279 -8.72 -4.50 -4.31
C THR A 279 -10.10 -5.03 -3.92
N GLU A 280 -10.73 -4.42 -2.91
CA GLU A 280 -12.07 -4.81 -2.48
C GLU A 280 -13.13 -4.54 -3.55
N SER A 281 -13.06 -3.38 -4.20
CA SER A 281 -13.99 -3.01 -5.29
C SER A 281 -13.82 -3.94 -6.50
N PHE A 282 -12.60 -4.33 -6.82
CA PHE A 282 -12.33 -5.31 -7.88
C PHE A 282 -13.00 -6.64 -7.59
N VAL A 283 -12.76 -7.21 -6.40
CA VAL A 283 -13.36 -8.50 -5.98
C VAL A 283 -14.89 -8.40 -5.81
N ARG A 284 -15.43 -7.23 -5.46
CA ARG A 284 -16.89 -6.99 -5.50
C ARG A 284 -17.45 -7.06 -6.93
N GLY A 285 -16.65 -6.75 -7.95
CA GLY A 285 -16.97 -6.97 -9.35
C GLY A 285 -17.20 -8.45 -9.63
N LEU A 286 -16.25 -9.30 -9.27
CA LEU A 286 -16.34 -10.76 -9.39
C LEU A 286 -17.55 -11.31 -8.61
N ARG A 287 -17.73 -10.90 -7.36
CA ARG A 287 -18.91 -11.26 -6.57
C ARG A 287 -20.22 -10.94 -7.29
N THR A 288 -20.31 -9.74 -7.87
CA THR A 288 -21.51 -9.29 -8.56
C THR A 288 -21.76 -10.10 -9.83
N TYR A 289 -20.70 -10.44 -10.55
CA TYR A 289 -20.75 -11.30 -11.74
C TYR A 289 -21.27 -12.71 -11.38
N LEU A 290 -20.66 -13.37 -10.40
CA LEU A 290 -21.07 -14.71 -9.96
C LEU A 290 -22.53 -14.75 -9.48
N ARG A 291 -22.96 -13.74 -8.69
CA ARG A 291 -24.32 -13.65 -8.24
C ARG A 291 -25.33 -13.45 -9.37
N LYS A 292 -25.03 -12.58 -10.35
CA LYS A 292 -25.96 -12.26 -11.43
C LYS A 292 -26.07 -13.37 -12.48
N GLN A 293 -24.95 -14.00 -12.83
CA GLN A 293 -24.92 -14.97 -13.91
C GLN A 293 -25.17 -16.40 -13.45
N TYR A 294 -24.71 -16.74 -12.24
CA TYR A 294 -24.71 -18.11 -11.73
C TYR A 294 -25.50 -18.27 -10.42
N GLN A 295 -26.05 -17.18 -9.86
CA GLN A 295 -26.81 -17.15 -8.60
C GLN A 295 -25.96 -17.62 -7.39
N ILE A 296 -24.64 -17.51 -7.49
CA ILE A 296 -23.73 -17.87 -6.41
C ILE A 296 -23.61 -16.70 -5.43
N GLU A 297 -24.05 -16.91 -4.19
CA GLU A 297 -23.87 -15.94 -3.12
C GLU A 297 -22.47 -16.07 -2.52
N SER A 298 -21.84 -14.92 -2.27
CA SER A 298 -20.49 -14.89 -1.76
C SER A 298 -20.23 -13.65 -0.89
N LYS A 299 -19.17 -13.68 -0.07
CA LYS A 299 -18.78 -12.61 0.83
C LYS A 299 -17.37 -12.13 0.49
N VAL A 300 -17.19 -10.82 0.43
CA VAL A 300 -15.87 -10.20 0.19
C VAL A 300 -15.25 -9.82 1.53
N MET A 301 -13.98 -10.17 1.73
CA MET A 301 -13.22 -9.91 2.95
C MET A 301 -11.86 -9.30 2.57
N ALA A 302 -11.71 -7.98 2.81
CA ALA A 302 -10.44 -7.29 2.60
C ALA A 302 -9.38 -7.69 3.65
N ARG A 303 -8.13 -7.80 3.21
CA ARG A 303 -6.94 -8.05 4.04
C ARG A 303 -5.89 -6.99 3.72
N GLY A 304 -5.80 -5.97 4.54
CA GLY A 304 -4.98 -4.80 4.23
C GLY A 304 -5.45 -4.08 2.96
N LEU A 305 -4.53 -3.50 2.19
CA LEU A 305 -4.84 -2.79 0.95
C LEU A 305 -4.75 -3.69 -0.28
N GLY A 306 -3.79 -4.61 -0.31
CA GLY A 306 -3.41 -5.34 -1.51
C GLY A 306 -3.96 -6.75 -1.63
N ARG A 307 -4.68 -7.27 -0.63
CA ARG A 307 -5.24 -8.63 -0.66
C ARG A 307 -6.72 -8.63 -0.33
N CYS A 308 -7.48 -9.42 -1.06
CA CYS A 308 -8.89 -9.60 -0.80
C CYS A 308 -9.30 -11.06 -1.01
N ILE A 309 -10.19 -11.55 -0.16
CA ILE A 309 -10.70 -12.91 -0.19
C ILE A 309 -12.17 -12.87 -0.61
N LEU A 310 -12.52 -13.62 -1.62
CA LEU A 310 -13.89 -13.96 -1.95
C LEU A 310 -14.23 -15.30 -1.31
N VAL A 311 -15.26 -15.32 -0.48
CA VAL A 311 -15.74 -16.52 0.22
C VAL A 311 -17.08 -16.93 -0.39
N ILE A 312 -17.15 -18.11 -0.93
CA ILE A 312 -18.32 -18.73 -1.53
C ILE A 312 -18.89 -19.77 -0.57
#